data_f37a5c280c18ddfa4abf530ff3c16615
#
_entry.id   f37a5c280c18ddfa4abf530ff3c16615
#
_cell.length_a   1.000
_cell.length_b   1.000
_cell.length_c   1.000
_cell.angle_alpha   90.00
_cell.angle_beta   90.00
_cell.angle_gamma   90.00
#
_symmetry.space_group_name_H-M   'P 1'
#
loop_
_entity.id
_entity.type
_entity.pdbx_description
1 polymer ?
#
loop_
_entity_poly.entity_id
_entity_poly.type
_entity_poly.pdbx_seq_one_letter_code
_entity_poly.pdbx_strand_id
1 'polypeptide(L)'
;MKKQLLTIAAALLVAFGANAQTDSTSTPLEISGSVDAYYKYDFAKVANIPTSFASDQNSLSLGMVDLALKKTTGKASFVGEVSFGPRSDQSLPVAGFHIQNLYASYAFTDKFSMTAGYMGTFVGYEVISPVANFNYSTSYLFTNGPFQNAGIKANYAISDKVGIMVGLFNTTDASSFYWNGYTADPSFGLSNFGAQLSLSPAKGWTAYLNVLTGYPAGTEFDLTTSYQLTDKFMLGLNAADYSAPGSNNGGFSGVALYPQYSITDGFALGLRGEYFKIKDSAPEEALTEFTLTANLKAGGLRFIPEVRLDNAKTNTFGFVKENGTPTKSASQFSLAVVYAF
;
A
#
# COMPACT_ATOMS: atom_id res chain seq x y z
N MET A 1 -31.63 14.90 -10.11
CA MET A 1 -30.26 15.19 -9.64
C MET A 1 -29.17 14.36 -10.34
N LYS A 2 -29.29 13.01 -10.52
CA LYS A 2 -28.25 12.17 -11.18
C LYS A 2 -27.93 12.60 -12.64
N LYS A 3 -28.92 13.03 -13.43
CA LYS A 3 -28.71 13.48 -14.83
C LYS A 3 -27.96 14.84 -14.93
N GLN A 4 -28.11 15.71 -13.95
CA GLN A 4 -27.49 17.02 -13.97
C GLN A 4 -25.99 16.97 -13.57
N LEU A 5 -25.60 16.04 -12.70
CA LEU A 5 -24.20 15.79 -12.35
C LEU A 5 -23.38 15.22 -13.52
N LEU A 6 -23.98 14.30 -14.31
CA LEU A 6 -23.34 13.77 -15.51
C LEU A 6 -23.15 14.86 -16.60
N THR A 7 -24.09 15.78 -16.72
CA THR A 7 -24.01 16.88 -17.70
C THR A 7 -22.96 17.90 -17.33
N ILE A 8 -22.74 18.16 -16.04
CA ILE A 8 -21.69 19.05 -15.55
C ILE A 8 -20.31 18.42 -15.73
N ALA A 9 -20.16 17.11 -15.47
CA ALA A 9 -18.90 16.39 -15.69
C ALA A 9 -18.52 16.34 -17.19
N ALA A 10 -19.50 16.11 -18.08
CA ALA A 10 -19.30 16.14 -19.52
C ALA A 10 -18.99 17.54 -20.07
N ALA A 11 -19.61 18.57 -19.53
CA ALA A 11 -19.36 19.96 -19.93
C ALA A 11 -17.97 20.46 -19.49
N LEU A 12 -17.46 20.02 -18.33
CA LEU A 12 -16.10 20.27 -17.88
C LEU A 12 -15.05 19.60 -18.79
N LEU A 13 -15.31 18.39 -19.28
CA LEU A 13 -14.40 17.68 -20.20
C LEU A 13 -14.32 18.34 -21.59
N VAL A 14 -15.39 18.94 -22.08
CA VAL A 14 -15.44 19.59 -23.43
C VAL A 14 -14.83 20.99 -23.41
N ALA A 15 -14.87 21.71 -22.29
CA ALA A 15 -14.32 23.07 -22.18
C ALA A 15 -12.77 23.11 -22.19
N PHE A 16 -12.09 22.00 -21.96
CA PHE A 16 -10.63 21.93 -21.90
C PHE A 16 -9.96 21.49 -23.20
N GLY A 17 -10.72 21.12 -24.23
CA GLY A 17 -10.17 20.63 -25.51
C GLY A 17 -9.56 21.70 -26.44
N ALA A 18 -9.68 22.98 -26.14
CA ALA A 18 -9.35 24.05 -27.09
C ALA A 18 -8.00 24.77 -26.84
N ASN A 19 -7.32 24.57 -25.70
CA ASN A 19 -6.08 25.31 -25.37
C ASN A 19 -4.85 24.43 -25.06
N ALA A 20 -4.86 23.17 -25.42
CA ALA A 20 -3.78 22.22 -25.07
C ALA A 20 -2.57 22.26 -26.03
N GLN A 21 -2.43 23.25 -26.90
CA GLN A 21 -1.51 23.12 -28.03
C GLN A 21 -0.27 24.08 -28.03
N THR A 22 0.07 24.75 -26.96
CA THR A 22 1.19 25.67 -26.99
C THR A 22 2.24 25.58 -25.88
N ASP A 23 2.18 24.65 -24.95
CA ASP A 23 3.24 24.47 -23.96
C ASP A 23 3.99 23.15 -24.17
N SER A 24 5.09 23.22 -24.92
CA SER A 24 5.88 22.06 -25.37
C SER A 24 6.99 21.62 -24.40
N THR A 25 6.81 21.75 -23.10
CA THR A 25 7.70 21.09 -22.13
C THR A 25 7.28 19.65 -21.93
N SER A 26 7.80 18.77 -22.79
CA SER A 26 7.60 17.32 -22.66
C SER A 26 8.83 16.71 -22.01
N THR A 27 8.66 16.03 -20.87
CA THR A 27 9.73 15.18 -20.32
C THR A 27 9.94 13.95 -21.20
N PRO A 28 11.12 13.31 -21.23
CA PRO A 28 11.28 11.98 -21.79
C PRO A 28 10.28 10.98 -21.15
N LEU A 29 9.96 9.90 -21.86
CA LEU A 29 9.24 8.78 -21.29
C LEU A 29 10.15 8.14 -20.22
N GLU A 30 9.71 8.13 -18.99
CA GLU A 30 10.37 7.42 -17.90
C GLU A 30 9.92 5.96 -17.92
N ILE A 31 10.87 5.05 -17.93
CA ILE A 31 10.64 3.60 -17.85
C ILE A 31 11.38 3.12 -16.61
N SER A 32 10.67 2.45 -15.70
CA SER A 32 11.23 1.85 -14.50
C SER A 32 10.59 0.49 -14.28
N GLY A 33 11.24 -0.35 -13.50
CA GLY A 33 10.69 -1.66 -13.20
C GLY A 33 11.51 -2.41 -12.17
N SER A 34 10.98 -3.54 -11.75
CA SER A 34 11.69 -4.42 -10.83
C SER A 34 11.37 -5.88 -11.05
N VAL A 35 12.24 -6.74 -10.51
CA VAL A 35 12.01 -8.18 -10.38
C VAL A 35 12.46 -8.61 -9.00
N ASP A 36 11.75 -9.58 -8.42
CA ASP A 36 12.15 -10.15 -7.15
C ASP A 36 11.90 -11.66 -7.06
N ALA A 37 12.74 -12.31 -6.27
CA ALA A 37 12.61 -13.70 -5.90
C ALA A 37 12.99 -13.84 -4.42
N TYR A 38 12.49 -14.88 -3.77
CA TYR A 38 12.75 -15.10 -2.35
C TYR A 38 12.86 -16.58 -2.00
N TYR A 39 13.53 -16.85 -0.88
CA TYR A 39 13.44 -18.08 -0.13
C TYR A 39 12.86 -17.79 1.24
N LYS A 40 11.93 -18.62 1.72
CA LYS A 40 11.36 -18.53 3.05
C LYS A 40 11.37 -19.90 3.74
N TYR A 41 11.69 -19.89 5.03
CA TYR A 41 11.62 -21.06 5.88
C TYR A 41 10.90 -20.73 7.19
N ASP A 42 9.73 -21.29 7.40
CA ASP A 42 9.03 -21.26 8.69
C ASP A 42 9.59 -22.39 9.56
N PHE A 43 9.95 -22.07 10.80
CA PHE A 43 10.62 -23.03 11.69
C PHE A 43 9.69 -24.14 12.18
N ALA A 44 8.37 -23.98 12.03
CA ALA A 44 7.42 -25.07 12.21
C ALA A 44 7.33 -26.01 11.00
N LYS A 45 8.11 -25.78 9.93
CA LYS A 45 8.13 -26.54 8.67
C LYS A 45 6.81 -26.53 7.88
N VAL A 46 5.90 -25.66 8.25
CA VAL A 46 4.63 -25.35 7.56
C VAL A 46 4.50 -23.86 7.41
N ALA A 47 3.80 -23.39 6.37
CA ALA A 47 3.56 -21.96 6.21
C ALA A 47 2.55 -21.50 7.26
N ASN A 48 2.96 -20.64 8.20
CA ASN A 48 2.15 -20.24 9.35
C ASN A 48 1.66 -18.81 9.29
N ILE A 49 2.51 -17.88 8.83
CA ILE A 49 2.23 -16.45 8.95
C ILE A 49 1.31 -16.02 7.80
N PRO A 50 0.06 -15.60 8.09
CA PRO A 50 -0.97 -15.33 7.09
C PRO A 50 -0.95 -13.88 6.59
N THR A 51 0.23 -13.27 6.45
CA THR A 51 0.35 -11.95 5.81
C THR A 51 0.49 -12.09 4.30
N SER A 52 0.14 -11.03 3.58
CA SER A 52 0.21 -10.99 2.12
C SER A 52 1.62 -11.24 1.62
N PHE A 53 1.72 -11.96 0.52
CA PHE A 53 2.96 -12.22 -0.21
C PHE A 53 3.95 -13.15 0.52
N ALA A 54 4.98 -13.59 -0.20
CA ALA A 54 6.06 -14.44 0.32
C ALA A 54 5.55 -15.63 1.16
N SER A 55 4.53 -16.34 0.65
CA SER A 55 3.85 -17.42 1.41
C SER A 55 4.45 -18.80 1.23
N ASP A 56 5.29 -19.04 0.19
CA ASP A 56 5.81 -20.36 -0.13
C ASP A 56 6.84 -20.82 0.90
N GLN A 57 6.70 -22.06 1.33
CA GLN A 57 7.52 -22.67 2.38
C GLN A 57 8.65 -23.49 1.78
N ASN A 58 9.87 -23.27 2.30
CA ASN A 58 11.08 -24.05 2.00
C ASN A 58 11.35 -24.23 0.50
N SER A 59 11.18 -23.16 -0.25
CA SER A 59 11.40 -23.14 -1.71
C SER A 59 11.97 -21.81 -2.15
N LEU A 60 12.70 -21.82 -3.27
CA LEU A 60 13.02 -20.61 -4.01
C LEU A 60 11.81 -20.23 -4.86
N SER A 61 11.21 -19.10 -4.56
CA SER A 61 9.93 -18.68 -5.13
C SER A 61 10.04 -17.34 -5.80
N LEU A 62 9.14 -17.11 -6.75
CA LEU A 62 9.02 -15.81 -7.43
C LEU A 62 8.17 -14.85 -6.60
N GLY A 63 8.56 -13.58 -6.59
CA GLY A 63 7.72 -12.49 -6.12
C GLY A 63 6.90 -11.90 -7.27
N MET A 64 7.38 -10.84 -7.89
CA MET A 64 6.76 -10.21 -9.06
C MET A 64 7.81 -9.64 -10.02
N VAL A 65 7.37 -9.38 -11.23
CA VAL A 65 7.99 -8.41 -12.13
C VAL A 65 7.01 -7.27 -12.31
N ASP A 66 7.47 -6.03 -12.20
CA ASP A 66 6.71 -4.83 -12.54
C ASP A 66 7.42 -3.99 -13.62
N LEU A 67 6.63 -3.28 -14.40
CA LEU A 67 7.10 -2.35 -15.42
C LEU A 67 6.17 -1.12 -15.41
N ALA A 68 6.75 0.04 -15.12
CA ALA A 68 6.05 1.30 -15.06
C ALA A 68 6.51 2.25 -16.18
N LEU A 69 5.55 2.92 -16.79
CA LEU A 69 5.71 3.97 -17.77
C LEU A 69 5.14 5.27 -17.18
N LYS A 70 5.91 6.35 -17.21
CA LYS A 70 5.45 7.66 -16.80
C LYS A 70 5.86 8.73 -17.81
N LYS A 71 4.95 9.62 -18.14
CA LYS A 71 5.22 10.76 -19.01
C LYS A 71 4.46 12.00 -18.58
N THR A 72 5.13 13.13 -18.69
CA THR A 72 4.51 14.46 -18.52
C THR A 72 4.65 15.26 -19.81
N THR A 73 3.57 15.90 -20.23
CA THR A 73 3.53 16.82 -21.38
C THR A 73 2.74 18.06 -20.98
N GLY A 74 3.41 19.17 -20.83
CA GLY A 74 2.83 20.39 -20.26
C GLY A 74 2.26 20.13 -18.87
N LYS A 75 0.97 20.34 -18.68
CA LYS A 75 0.25 20.15 -17.42
C LYS A 75 -0.36 18.77 -17.24
N ALA A 76 -0.31 17.92 -18.28
CA ALA A 76 -0.86 16.57 -18.26
C ALA A 76 0.23 15.55 -18.01
N SER A 77 -0.07 14.52 -17.22
CA SER A 77 0.80 13.36 -17.02
C SER A 77 -0.02 12.08 -16.98
N PHE A 78 0.63 10.95 -17.28
CA PHE A 78 0.05 9.65 -17.05
C PHE A 78 1.06 8.71 -16.38
N VAL A 79 0.53 7.71 -15.70
CA VAL A 79 1.26 6.54 -15.22
C VAL A 79 0.51 5.30 -15.70
N GLY A 80 1.25 4.35 -16.29
CA GLY A 80 0.78 3.01 -16.58
C GLY A 80 1.78 2.03 -16.02
N GLU A 81 1.35 1.10 -15.16
CA GLU A 81 2.18 0.08 -14.54
C GLU A 81 1.49 -1.28 -14.64
N VAL A 82 2.24 -2.25 -15.10
CA VAL A 82 1.79 -3.64 -15.18
C VAL A 82 2.71 -4.52 -14.35
N SER A 83 2.14 -5.59 -13.78
CA SER A 83 2.89 -6.56 -13.01
C SER A 83 2.43 -7.98 -13.24
N PHE A 84 3.32 -8.94 -13.01
CA PHE A 84 3.09 -10.37 -13.17
C PHE A 84 3.78 -11.15 -12.05
N GLY A 85 3.27 -12.32 -11.73
CA GLY A 85 3.83 -13.23 -10.74
C GLY A 85 2.99 -13.32 -9.47
N PRO A 86 3.34 -14.23 -8.54
CA PRO A 86 2.52 -14.56 -7.38
C PRO A 86 2.15 -13.36 -6.48
N ARG A 87 3.08 -12.42 -6.28
CA ARG A 87 2.82 -11.18 -5.53
C ARG A 87 1.83 -10.28 -6.26
N SER A 88 1.93 -10.18 -7.59
CA SER A 88 0.98 -9.47 -8.43
C SER A 88 -0.41 -10.08 -8.33
N ASP A 89 -0.50 -11.40 -8.50
CA ASP A 89 -1.78 -12.13 -8.47
C ASP A 89 -2.50 -12.02 -7.12
N GLN A 90 -1.73 -11.97 -6.02
CA GLN A 90 -2.28 -11.77 -4.67
C GLN A 90 -2.69 -10.31 -4.40
N SER A 91 -2.14 -9.34 -5.14
CA SER A 91 -2.42 -7.91 -4.94
C SER A 91 -3.55 -7.38 -5.82
N LEU A 92 -3.97 -8.16 -6.82
CA LEU A 92 -4.94 -7.74 -7.84
C LEU A 92 -6.26 -8.51 -7.70
N PRO A 93 -7.38 -7.89 -8.14
CA PRO A 93 -8.73 -8.37 -7.81
C PRO A 93 -9.13 -9.69 -8.44
N VAL A 94 -8.61 -9.95 -9.62
CA VAL A 94 -8.98 -11.14 -10.42
C VAL A 94 -7.77 -11.69 -11.15
N ALA A 95 -7.72 -13.01 -11.28
CA ALA A 95 -6.70 -13.69 -12.05
C ALA A 95 -6.64 -13.18 -13.50
N GLY A 96 -5.43 -12.92 -13.99
CA GLY A 96 -5.21 -12.38 -15.32
C GLY A 96 -5.34 -10.86 -15.46
N PHE A 97 -5.65 -10.14 -14.38
CA PHE A 97 -5.55 -8.70 -14.35
C PHE A 97 -4.14 -8.30 -13.90
N HIS A 98 -3.47 -7.49 -14.70
CA HIS A 98 -2.04 -7.17 -14.49
C HIS A 98 -1.75 -5.68 -14.37
N ILE A 99 -2.78 -4.85 -14.20
CA ILE A 99 -2.61 -3.40 -14.06
C ILE A 99 -2.48 -3.04 -12.59
N GLN A 100 -1.32 -2.53 -12.18
CA GLN A 100 -1.09 -1.99 -10.83
C GLN A 100 -1.48 -0.52 -10.76
N ASN A 101 -1.16 0.25 -11.78
CA ASN A 101 -1.52 1.65 -11.90
C ASN A 101 -1.91 1.98 -13.35
N LEU A 102 -3.00 2.68 -13.53
CA LEU A 102 -3.39 3.27 -14.81
C LEU A 102 -4.20 4.53 -14.56
N TYR A 103 -3.54 5.67 -14.55
CA TYR A 103 -4.19 6.94 -14.28
C TYR A 103 -3.58 8.10 -15.07
N ALA A 104 -4.39 9.13 -15.27
CA ALA A 104 -3.96 10.40 -15.79
C ALA A 104 -4.16 11.51 -14.75
N SER A 105 -3.27 12.51 -14.80
CA SER A 105 -3.31 13.67 -13.91
C SER A 105 -3.22 14.95 -14.72
N TYR A 106 -3.83 16.02 -14.21
CA TYR A 106 -3.73 17.35 -14.79
C TYR A 106 -3.49 18.39 -13.70
N ALA A 107 -2.42 19.19 -13.87
CA ALA A 107 -2.08 20.30 -12.99
C ALA A 107 -2.77 21.58 -13.50
N PHE A 108 -3.88 21.97 -12.90
CA PHE A 108 -4.58 23.20 -13.27
C PHE A 108 -3.77 24.43 -12.91
N THR A 109 -3.16 24.40 -11.72
CA THR A 109 -2.22 25.39 -11.20
C THR A 109 -1.06 24.69 -10.50
N ASP A 110 -0.05 25.44 -10.06
CA ASP A 110 1.06 24.90 -9.25
C ASP A 110 0.59 24.33 -7.89
N LYS A 111 -0.61 24.69 -7.44
CA LYS A 111 -1.18 24.24 -6.16
C LYS A 111 -2.33 23.25 -6.31
N PHE A 112 -2.96 23.15 -7.47
CA PHE A 112 -4.15 22.35 -7.66
C PHE A 112 -4.01 21.39 -8.82
N SER A 113 -4.22 20.09 -8.55
CA SER A 113 -4.23 19.04 -9.56
C SER A 113 -5.36 18.06 -9.34
N MET A 114 -5.77 17.38 -10.39
CA MET A 114 -6.70 16.25 -10.34
C MET A 114 -6.09 15.02 -10.99
N THR A 115 -6.44 13.85 -10.47
CA THR A 115 -6.02 12.55 -10.98
C THR A 115 -7.24 11.66 -11.10
N ALA A 116 -7.35 10.94 -12.21
CA ALA A 116 -8.43 9.98 -12.43
C ALA A 116 -7.87 8.68 -13.00
N GLY A 117 -8.39 7.55 -12.53
CA GLY A 117 -8.01 6.21 -12.97
C GLY A 117 -7.91 5.20 -11.84
N TYR A 118 -7.14 4.14 -12.07
CA TYR A 118 -6.80 3.09 -11.13
C TYR A 118 -5.41 3.35 -10.56
N MET A 119 -5.27 3.39 -9.26
CA MET A 119 -4.04 3.83 -8.59
C MET A 119 -3.81 3.12 -7.27
N GLY A 120 -2.56 2.96 -6.89
CA GLY A 120 -2.20 2.51 -5.55
C GLY A 120 -2.89 3.36 -4.48
N THR A 121 -3.25 2.73 -3.38
CA THR A 121 -3.94 3.41 -2.28
C THR A 121 -3.11 4.54 -1.68
N PHE A 122 -3.77 5.49 -1.07
CA PHE A 122 -3.16 6.54 -0.25
C PHE A 122 -3.18 6.20 1.26
N VAL A 123 -3.73 5.05 1.62
CA VAL A 123 -3.85 4.53 2.99
C VAL A 123 -2.73 3.51 3.22
N GLY A 124 -2.15 3.52 4.43
CA GLY A 124 -1.10 2.59 4.82
C GLY A 124 0.33 3.07 4.54
N TYR A 125 1.29 2.41 5.17
CA TYR A 125 2.72 2.75 5.13
C TYR A 125 3.50 1.90 4.12
N GLU A 126 3.21 0.61 4.08
CA GLU A 126 3.83 -0.34 3.15
C GLU A 126 3.13 -0.29 1.78
N VAL A 127 3.82 -0.76 0.75
CA VAL A 127 3.30 -0.83 -0.64
C VAL A 127 3.49 -2.23 -1.22
N ILE A 128 2.83 -2.51 -2.35
CA ILE A 128 2.86 -3.83 -3.01
C ILE A 128 4.27 -4.15 -3.52
N SER A 129 4.91 -3.23 -4.26
CA SER A 129 6.25 -3.45 -4.80
C SER A 129 7.30 -3.50 -3.68
N PRO A 130 8.14 -4.56 -3.61
CA PRO A 130 9.15 -4.68 -2.56
C PRO A 130 10.26 -3.63 -2.69
N VAL A 131 10.36 -2.93 -3.80
CA VAL A 131 11.38 -1.89 -4.03
C VAL A 131 11.26 -0.75 -3.04
N ALA A 132 10.06 -0.32 -2.72
CA ALA A 132 9.80 0.82 -1.85
C ALA A 132 9.67 0.45 -0.35
N ASN A 133 9.59 -0.83 -0.04
CA ASN A 133 9.54 -1.31 1.35
C ASN A 133 10.94 -1.58 1.90
N PHE A 134 11.16 -1.30 3.18
CA PHE A 134 12.39 -1.70 3.87
C PHE A 134 12.37 -3.19 4.20
N ASN A 135 11.24 -3.70 4.70
CA ASN A 135 10.98 -5.10 4.97
C ASN A 135 10.45 -5.79 3.69
N TYR A 136 10.83 -7.03 3.45
CA TYR A 136 10.30 -7.81 2.34
C TYR A 136 8.95 -8.45 2.66
N SER A 137 8.81 -8.99 3.86
CA SER A 137 7.52 -9.45 4.39
C SER A 137 6.64 -8.26 4.80
N THR A 138 5.33 -8.43 4.72
CA THR A 138 4.36 -7.37 5.01
C THR A 138 3.80 -7.46 6.42
N SER A 139 3.38 -6.32 6.96
CA SER A 139 2.66 -6.21 8.23
C SER A 139 1.23 -6.77 8.14
N TYR A 140 0.60 -6.99 9.27
CA TYR A 140 -0.85 -7.29 9.33
C TYR A 140 -1.68 -6.06 8.96
N LEU A 141 -1.24 -4.85 9.32
CA LEU A 141 -1.89 -3.61 8.89
C LEU A 141 -1.96 -3.51 7.37
N PHE A 142 -0.84 -3.74 6.68
CA PHE A 142 -0.82 -3.74 5.22
C PHE A 142 -1.72 -4.82 4.62
N THR A 143 -1.64 -6.05 5.17
CA THR A 143 -2.41 -7.20 4.68
C THR A 143 -3.92 -6.98 4.76
N ASN A 144 -4.38 -6.25 5.76
CA ASN A 144 -5.80 -5.99 6.02
C ASN A 144 -6.28 -4.62 5.53
N GLY A 145 -5.37 -3.77 5.04
CA GLY A 145 -5.71 -2.48 4.45
C GLY A 145 -6.03 -2.54 2.95
N PRO A 146 -6.41 -1.41 2.35
CA PRO A 146 -6.65 -1.32 0.91
C PRO A 146 -5.35 -1.39 0.12
N PHE A 147 -5.38 -2.00 -1.08
CA PHE A 147 -4.23 -2.03 -1.98
C PHE A 147 -4.32 -0.96 -3.07
N GLN A 148 -5.49 -0.79 -3.67
CA GLN A 148 -5.72 0.18 -4.74
C GLN A 148 -7.03 0.93 -4.58
N ASN A 149 -7.14 2.04 -5.33
CA ASN A 149 -8.35 2.83 -5.45
C ASN A 149 -8.61 3.14 -6.93
N ALA A 150 -9.83 2.94 -7.41
CA ALA A 150 -10.26 3.38 -8.73
C ALA A 150 -11.23 4.55 -8.60
N GLY A 151 -10.93 5.69 -9.21
CA GLY A 151 -11.79 6.86 -9.09
C GLY A 151 -11.11 8.15 -9.49
N ILE A 152 -11.54 9.24 -8.86
CA ILE A 152 -11.01 10.58 -9.09
C ILE A 152 -10.64 11.23 -7.77
N LYS A 153 -9.48 11.88 -7.74
CA LYS A 153 -9.01 12.67 -6.59
C LYS A 153 -8.50 14.03 -7.00
N ALA A 154 -8.68 15.00 -6.12
CA ALA A 154 -8.16 16.35 -6.23
C ALA A 154 -7.15 16.60 -5.13
N ASN A 155 -6.01 17.21 -5.46
CA ASN A 155 -4.97 17.58 -4.52
C ASN A 155 -4.83 19.10 -4.50
N TYR A 156 -4.66 19.68 -3.32
CA TYR A 156 -4.43 21.08 -3.12
C TYR A 156 -3.29 21.35 -2.13
N ALA A 157 -2.23 22.03 -2.59
CA ALA A 157 -1.14 22.48 -1.75
C ALA A 157 -1.53 23.80 -1.06
N ILE A 158 -1.85 23.75 0.22
CA ILE A 158 -2.16 24.93 1.03
C ILE A 158 -0.88 25.76 1.19
N SER A 159 0.22 25.07 1.51
CA SER A 159 1.57 25.63 1.62
C SER A 159 2.61 24.56 1.27
N ASP A 160 3.90 24.91 1.32
CA ASP A 160 5.00 23.97 1.14
C ASP A 160 5.05 22.86 2.24
N LYS A 161 4.31 23.06 3.33
CA LYS A 161 4.29 22.13 4.48
C LYS A 161 2.95 21.43 4.69
N VAL A 162 1.89 21.89 4.01
CA VAL A 162 0.53 21.39 4.24
C VAL A 162 -0.17 21.22 2.91
N GLY A 163 -0.67 20.01 2.66
CA GLY A 163 -1.49 19.67 1.50
C GLY A 163 -2.74 18.91 1.94
N ILE A 164 -3.77 18.97 1.12
CA ILE A 164 -4.98 18.19 1.25
C ILE A 164 -5.27 17.44 -0.04
N MET A 165 -5.80 16.23 0.09
CA MET A 165 -6.40 15.47 -0.99
C MET A 165 -7.82 15.09 -0.60
N VAL A 166 -8.73 15.15 -1.57
CA VAL A 166 -10.07 14.57 -1.45
C VAL A 166 -10.39 13.77 -2.70
N GLY A 167 -11.11 12.67 -2.55
CA GLY A 167 -11.41 11.80 -3.67
C GLY A 167 -12.73 11.06 -3.53
N LEU A 168 -13.23 10.63 -4.69
CA LEU A 168 -14.40 9.73 -4.82
C LEU A 168 -13.94 8.50 -5.58
N PHE A 169 -14.20 7.33 -5.02
CA PHE A 169 -13.72 6.06 -5.53
C PHE A 169 -14.87 5.05 -5.66
N ASN A 170 -14.65 4.08 -6.53
CA ASN A 170 -15.49 2.91 -6.58
C ASN A 170 -15.44 2.17 -5.24
N THR A 171 -16.55 1.56 -4.88
CA THR A 171 -16.56 0.63 -3.75
C THR A 171 -16.13 -0.75 -4.19
N THR A 172 -15.64 -1.51 -3.24
CA THR A 172 -15.38 -2.94 -3.37
C THR A 172 -16.26 -3.71 -2.42
N ASP A 173 -16.32 -5.02 -2.62
CA ASP A 173 -17.08 -5.91 -1.76
C ASP A 173 -16.56 -5.82 -0.31
N ALA A 174 -17.45 -5.49 0.61
CA ALA A 174 -17.15 -5.40 2.03
C ALA A 174 -16.87 -6.76 2.70
N SER A 175 -17.03 -7.87 1.99
CA SER A 175 -16.79 -9.23 2.50
C SER A 175 -15.30 -9.57 2.61
N SER A 176 -14.43 -8.82 1.96
CA SER A 176 -12.98 -8.95 2.07
C SER A 176 -12.40 -7.68 2.70
N PHE A 177 -11.40 -7.81 3.56
CA PHE A 177 -10.61 -6.69 4.05
C PHE A 177 -9.83 -5.98 2.95
N TYR A 178 -9.87 -6.49 1.72
CA TYR A 178 -9.20 -5.94 0.54
C TYR A 178 -10.09 -4.92 -0.15
N TRP A 179 -9.69 -3.68 -0.11
CA TRP A 179 -10.31 -2.57 -0.82
C TRP A 179 -9.86 -2.57 -2.28
N ASN A 180 -10.47 -3.44 -3.04
CA ASN A 180 -10.09 -3.61 -4.42
C ASN A 180 -10.92 -2.69 -5.33
N GLY A 181 -10.43 -1.50 -5.57
CA GLY A 181 -11.11 -0.47 -6.35
C GLY A 181 -11.42 -0.81 -7.81
N TYR A 182 -10.99 -1.96 -8.29
CA TYR A 182 -11.22 -2.37 -9.68
C TYR A 182 -12.64 -2.89 -9.93
N THR A 183 -13.16 -3.74 -9.06
CA THR A 183 -14.49 -4.30 -9.22
C THR A 183 -15.53 -3.32 -8.71
N ALA A 184 -15.96 -2.41 -9.58
CA ALA A 184 -17.12 -1.59 -9.25
C ALA A 184 -18.36 -2.47 -9.20
N ASP A 185 -19.04 -2.50 -8.07
CA ASP A 185 -20.43 -2.92 -8.06
C ASP A 185 -21.24 -1.77 -8.68
N PRO A 186 -21.84 -1.96 -9.85
CA PRO A 186 -22.60 -0.90 -10.53
C PRO A 186 -23.80 -0.41 -9.72
N SER A 187 -24.22 -1.17 -8.70
CA SER A 187 -25.30 -0.77 -7.79
C SER A 187 -24.87 0.39 -6.88
N PHE A 188 -23.60 0.50 -6.54
CA PHE A 188 -23.07 1.52 -5.63
C PHE A 188 -22.34 2.65 -6.37
N GLY A 189 -21.68 2.37 -7.50
CA GLY A 189 -20.94 3.36 -8.28
C GLY A 189 -19.76 3.97 -7.48
N LEU A 190 -19.56 5.28 -7.59
CA LEU A 190 -18.59 6.04 -6.80
C LEU A 190 -19.18 6.28 -5.39
N SER A 191 -18.98 5.35 -4.49
CA SER A 191 -19.59 5.34 -3.15
C SER A 191 -18.58 5.46 -2.03
N ASN A 192 -17.26 5.38 -2.32
CA ASN A 192 -16.22 5.60 -1.34
C ASN A 192 -15.71 7.04 -1.42
N PHE A 193 -15.63 7.70 -0.27
CA PHE A 193 -15.00 9.00 -0.10
C PHE A 193 -13.64 8.81 0.58
N GLY A 194 -12.61 9.46 0.05
CA GLY A 194 -11.28 9.50 0.65
C GLY A 194 -10.82 10.91 0.92
N ALA A 195 -10.10 11.11 2.01
CA ALA A 195 -9.39 12.35 2.28
C ALA A 195 -8.03 12.08 2.94
N GLN A 196 -7.07 12.95 2.64
CA GLN A 196 -5.73 12.92 3.23
C GLN A 196 -5.29 14.33 3.58
N LEU A 197 -4.76 14.50 4.79
CA LEU A 197 -3.99 15.67 5.18
C LEU A 197 -2.51 15.29 5.16
N SER A 198 -1.72 15.94 4.29
CA SER A 198 -0.28 15.76 4.22
C SER A 198 0.44 16.89 4.95
N LEU A 199 1.42 16.53 5.77
CA LEU A 199 2.17 17.45 6.63
C LEU A 199 3.68 17.23 6.46
N SER A 200 4.44 18.32 6.38
CA SER A 200 5.89 18.34 6.45
C SER A 200 6.35 19.31 7.56
N PRO A 201 6.21 18.91 8.85
CA PRO A 201 6.42 19.82 9.99
C PRO A 201 7.84 20.34 10.10
N ALA A 202 8.82 19.47 9.75
CA ALA A 202 10.24 19.78 9.76
C ALA A 202 10.93 19.12 8.56
N LYS A 203 12.18 19.53 8.29
CA LYS A 203 13.01 18.88 7.25
C LYS A 203 13.19 17.39 7.58
N GLY A 204 12.91 16.54 6.60
CA GLY A 204 13.00 15.08 6.74
C GLY A 204 11.84 14.44 7.51
N TRP A 205 10.81 15.19 7.87
CA TRP A 205 9.61 14.67 8.52
C TRP A 205 8.40 14.83 7.61
N THR A 206 7.76 13.71 7.27
CA THR A 206 6.48 13.66 6.56
C THR A 206 5.45 12.91 7.40
N ALA A 207 4.20 13.36 7.36
CA ALA A 207 3.09 12.67 8.00
C ALA A 207 1.82 12.80 7.16
N TYR A 208 1.01 11.75 7.18
CA TYR A 208 -0.27 11.70 6.48
C TYR A 208 -1.36 11.22 7.44
N LEU A 209 -2.45 11.96 7.51
CA LEU A 209 -3.69 11.55 8.17
C LEU A 209 -4.70 11.23 7.08
N ASN A 210 -5.15 10.00 7.04
CA ASN A 210 -5.98 9.45 5.99
C ASN A 210 -7.34 9.03 6.54
N VAL A 211 -8.38 9.20 5.73
CA VAL A 211 -9.67 8.56 5.93
C VAL A 211 -10.17 8.02 4.59
N LEU A 212 -10.64 6.79 4.61
CA LEU A 212 -11.37 6.18 3.51
C LEU A 212 -12.67 5.61 4.07
N THR A 213 -13.81 6.04 3.53
CA THR A 213 -15.13 5.66 4.06
C THR A 213 -16.13 5.48 2.94
N GLY A 214 -17.05 4.54 3.11
CA GLY A 214 -18.12 4.30 2.16
C GLY A 214 -18.98 3.10 2.53
N TYR A 215 -20.05 2.91 1.77
CA TYR A 215 -20.92 1.74 1.91
C TYR A 215 -20.92 0.95 0.59
N PRO A 216 -20.73 -0.36 0.61
CA PRO A 216 -20.59 -1.26 1.78
C PRO A 216 -19.17 -1.40 2.34
N ALA A 217 -18.22 -0.57 1.95
CA ALA A 217 -16.80 -0.76 2.26
C ALA A 217 -16.42 -0.54 3.74
N GLY A 218 -17.14 0.27 4.52
CA GLY A 218 -16.80 0.60 5.90
C GLY A 218 -15.97 1.87 6.01
N THR A 219 -15.26 2.05 7.12
CA THR A 219 -14.47 3.27 7.40
C THR A 219 -13.11 2.91 7.97
N GLU A 220 -12.06 3.44 7.38
CA GLU A 220 -10.69 3.33 7.88
C GLU A 220 -10.12 4.72 8.15
N PHE A 221 -9.57 4.90 9.34
CA PHE A 221 -8.68 6.01 9.71
C PHE A 221 -7.26 5.48 9.77
N ASP A 222 -6.33 6.19 9.14
CA ASP A 222 -4.93 5.78 9.07
C ASP A 222 -4.02 6.98 9.30
N LEU A 223 -2.94 6.75 10.02
CA LEU A 223 -1.82 7.66 10.21
C LEU A 223 -0.56 6.98 9.74
N THR A 224 0.11 7.58 8.78
CA THR A 224 1.48 7.20 8.41
C THR A 224 2.43 8.36 8.63
N THR A 225 3.61 8.08 9.12
CA THR A 225 4.65 9.11 9.24
C THR A 225 6.05 8.51 9.13
N SER A 226 6.98 9.27 8.59
CA SER A 226 8.40 8.95 8.57
C SER A 226 9.22 10.18 8.91
N TYR A 227 10.22 10.01 9.77
CA TYR A 227 11.12 11.07 10.18
C TYR A 227 12.59 10.64 10.12
N GLN A 228 13.35 11.33 9.27
CA GLN A 228 14.80 11.21 9.24
C GLN A 228 15.38 12.00 10.41
N LEU A 229 15.56 11.33 11.55
CA LEU A 229 16.03 11.94 12.80
C LEU A 229 17.51 12.35 12.74
N THR A 230 18.32 11.58 12.03
CA THR A 230 19.73 11.88 11.74
C THR A 230 20.04 11.41 10.32
N ASP A 231 21.22 11.70 9.77
CA ASP A 231 21.65 11.22 8.45
C ASP A 231 21.62 9.67 8.33
N LYS A 232 21.65 8.97 9.46
CA LYS A 232 21.68 7.49 9.51
C LYS A 232 20.43 6.85 10.09
N PHE A 233 19.65 7.58 10.89
CA PHE A 233 18.51 7.00 11.61
C PHE A 233 17.19 7.59 11.14
N MET A 234 16.31 6.71 10.65
CA MET A 234 14.94 7.02 10.26
C MET A 234 13.97 6.24 11.13
N LEU A 235 12.86 6.87 11.51
CA LEU A 235 11.75 6.23 12.21
C LEU A 235 10.49 6.40 11.38
N GLY A 236 9.86 5.27 11.03
CA GLY A 236 8.53 5.19 10.43
C GLY A 236 7.49 4.74 11.44
N LEU A 237 6.24 5.10 11.20
CA LEU A 237 5.07 4.64 11.95
C LEU A 237 3.88 4.51 11.02
N ASN A 238 3.09 3.45 11.24
CA ASN A 238 1.74 3.30 10.75
C ASN A 238 0.80 3.01 11.92
N ALA A 239 -0.35 3.67 11.97
CA ALA A 239 -1.42 3.33 12.90
C ALA A 239 -2.74 3.39 12.15
N ALA A 240 -3.56 2.35 12.26
CA ALA A 240 -4.84 2.27 11.57
C ALA A 240 -5.96 1.75 12.47
N ASP A 241 -7.16 2.22 12.17
CA ASP A 241 -8.40 1.77 12.78
C ASP A 241 -9.46 1.63 11.69
N TYR A 242 -9.82 0.39 11.37
CA TYR A 242 -10.86 0.05 10.42
C TYR A 242 -12.11 -0.46 11.12
N SER A 243 -13.26 0.01 10.69
CA SER A 243 -14.57 -0.46 11.12
C SER A 243 -15.38 -0.93 9.91
N ALA A 244 -15.77 -2.21 9.93
CA ALA A 244 -16.62 -2.81 8.92
C ALA A 244 -18.02 -2.15 8.90
N PRO A 245 -18.73 -2.16 7.75
CA PRO A 245 -20.05 -1.56 7.66
C PRO A 245 -21.10 -2.37 8.43
N GLY A 246 -22.14 -1.69 8.90
CA GLY A 246 -23.31 -2.34 9.55
C GLY A 246 -23.17 -2.49 11.06
N SER A 247 -24.00 -3.36 11.64
CA SER A 247 -24.12 -3.56 13.10
C SER A 247 -23.09 -4.55 13.66
N ASN A 248 -22.27 -5.16 12.82
CA ASN A 248 -21.41 -6.26 13.24
C ASN A 248 -20.08 -5.82 13.89
N ASN A 249 -19.83 -4.51 13.98
CA ASN A 249 -18.67 -3.89 14.63
C ASN A 249 -17.29 -4.52 14.30
N GLY A 250 -17.21 -5.40 13.30
CA GLY A 250 -15.98 -6.05 12.87
C GLY A 250 -14.94 -5.04 12.35
N GLY A 251 -13.76 -5.52 12.05
CA GLY A 251 -12.66 -4.71 11.54
C GLY A 251 -11.34 -5.02 12.26
N PHE A 252 -10.43 -4.06 12.21
CA PHE A 252 -9.15 -4.19 12.88
C PHE A 252 -8.66 -2.85 13.44
N SER A 253 -7.67 -2.92 14.31
CA SER A 253 -6.86 -1.78 14.70
C SER A 253 -5.43 -2.22 14.98
N GLY A 254 -4.47 -1.32 14.78
CA GLY A 254 -3.09 -1.66 15.03
C GLY A 254 -2.15 -0.49 14.94
N VAL A 255 -0.91 -0.75 15.32
CA VAL A 255 0.21 0.18 15.21
C VAL A 255 1.48 -0.58 14.88
N ALA A 256 2.25 -0.07 13.92
CA ALA A 256 3.56 -0.59 13.55
C ALA A 256 4.61 0.52 13.57
N LEU A 257 5.80 0.21 14.09
CA LEU A 257 6.97 1.06 14.13
C LEU A 257 8.06 0.47 13.24
N TYR A 258 8.78 1.34 12.53
CA TYR A 258 9.81 0.99 11.55
C TYR A 258 11.10 1.79 11.80
N PRO A 259 11.83 1.54 12.89
CA PRO A 259 13.17 2.12 13.05
C PRO A 259 14.14 1.49 12.06
N GLN A 260 14.93 2.33 11.38
CA GLN A 260 15.93 1.94 10.38
C GLN A 260 17.22 2.69 10.62
N TYR A 261 18.35 1.99 10.50
CA TYR A 261 19.67 2.56 10.70
C TYR A 261 20.60 2.21 9.53
N SER A 262 21.06 3.22 8.83
CA SER A 262 22.05 3.09 7.75
C SER A 262 23.46 3.00 8.35
N ILE A 263 24.06 1.83 8.28
CA ILE A 263 25.44 1.59 8.76
C ILE A 263 26.41 2.19 7.74
N THR A 264 26.17 1.88 6.44
CA THR A 264 26.86 2.45 5.28
C THR A 264 25.85 2.73 4.18
N ASP A 265 26.27 3.33 3.07
CA ASP A 265 25.39 3.57 1.90
C ASP A 265 24.83 2.27 1.28
N GLY A 266 25.57 1.16 1.45
CA GLY A 266 25.18 -0.15 0.93
C GLY A 266 24.62 -1.10 1.99
N PHE A 267 24.59 -0.74 3.27
CA PHE A 267 24.14 -1.62 4.33
C PHE A 267 23.31 -0.89 5.38
N ALA A 268 22.09 -1.34 5.58
CA ALA A 268 21.18 -0.83 6.61
C ALA A 268 20.53 -1.97 7.37
N LEU A 269 20.19 -1.73 8.63
CA LEU A 269 19.39 -2.59 9.49
C LEU A 269 18.08 -1.88 9.86
N GLY A 270 17.02 -2.63 10.00
CA GLY A 270 15.73 -2.12 10.47
C GLY A 270 14.96 -3.17 11.23
N LEU A 271 14.06 -2.68 12.04
CA LEU A 271 13.11 -3.50 12.78
C LEU A 271 11.69 -3.04 12.42
N ARG A 272 10.77 -3.98 12.21
CA ARG A 272 9.34 -3.71 12.31
C ARG A 272 8.85 -4.30 13.62
N GLY A 273 8.13 -3.51 14.40
CA GLY A 273 7.40 -4.00 15.57
C GLY A 273 5.95 -3.59 15.41
N GLU A 274 5.04 -4.58 15.37
CA GLU A 274 3.62 -4.35 15.14
C GLU A 274 2.79 -4.92 16.30
N TYR A 275 1.73 -4.20 16.68
CA TYR A 275 0.60 -4.71 17.43
C TYR A 275 -0.64 -4.64 16.53
N PHE A 276 -1.30 -5.77 16.34
CA PHE A 276 -2.51 -5.89 15.51
C PHE A 276 -3.62 -6.57 16.28
N LYS A 277 -4.85 -6.06 16.14
CA LYS A 277 -6.05 -6.57 16.82
C LYS A 277 -7.21 -6.66 15.84
N ILE A 278 -7.92 -7.79 15.86
CA ILE A 278 -9.20 -7.98 15.19
C ILE A 278 -10.31 -7.55 16.15
N LYS A 279 -11.20 -6.65 15.69
CA LYS A 279 -12.33 -6.15 16.47
C LYS A 279 -13.44 -7.19 16.54
N ASP A 280 -14.20 -7.15 17.63
CA ASP A 280 -15.38 -7.99 17.90
C ASP A 280 -15.17 -9.51 17.80
N SER A 281 -13.95 -9.95 17.95
CA SER A 281 -13.64 -11.36 18.16
C SER A 281 -13.87 -11.76 19.62
N ALA A 282 -14.50 -12.90 19.83
CA ALA A 282 -14.65 -13.50 21.16
C ALA A 282 -14.17 -14.97 21.10
N PRO A 283 -12.98 -15.32 21.67
CA PRO A 283 -12.09 -14.46 22.47
C PRO A 283 -11.38 -13.39 21.67
N GLU A 284 -10.90 -12.32 22.34
CA GLU A 284 -10.18 -11.23 21.70
C GLU A 284 -8.93 -11.73 20.95
N GLU A 285 -8.87 -11.41 19.67
CA GLU A 285 -7.79 -11.78 18.77
C GLU A 285 -6.83 -10.61 18.57
N ALA A 286 -5.63 -10.76 19.11
CA ALA A 286 -4.55 -9.79 18.94
C ALA A 286 -3.20 -10.51 18.87
N LEU A 287 -2.24 -9.88 18.22
CA LEU A 287 -0.87 -10.36 18.16
C LEU A 287 0.13 -9.20 18.22
N THR A 288 1.37 -9.58 18.54
CA THR A 288 2.56 -8.76 18.33
C THR A 288 3.46 -9.43 17.31
N GLU A 289 4.08 -8.61 16.47
CA GLU A 289 5.00 -9.05 15.41
C GLU A 289 6.30 -8.27 15.55
N PHE A 290 7.44 -8.98 15.37
CA PHE A 290 8.76 -8.39 15.29
C PHE A 290 9.52 -8.97 14.10
N THR A 291 9.94 -8.10 13.18
CA THR A 291 10.77 -8.47 12.03
C THR A 291 12.07 -7.68 12.04
N LEU A 292 13.20 -8.39 12.17
CA LEU A 292 14.52 -7.82 11.96
C LEU A 292 14.92 -8.03 10.51
N THR A 293 15.26 -6.95 9.82
CA THR A 293 15.60 -6.93 8.40
C THR A 293 16.95 -6.26 8.18
N ALA A 294 17.78 -6.85 7.32
CA ALA A 294 18.94 -6.18 6.75
C ALA A 294 18.68 -5.88 5.27
N ASN A 295 19.19 -4.74 4.81
CA ASN A 295 19.22 -4.37 3.39
C ASN A 295 20.68 -4.24 2.96
N LEU A 296 21.12 -5.09 2.00
CA LEU A 296 22.47 -5.06 1.44
C LEU A 296 22.35 -4.75 -0.06
N LYS A 297 22.90 -3.61 -0.47
CA LYS A 297 22.88 -3.13 -1.87
C LYS A 297 24.18 -3.51 -2.57
N ALA A 298 24.05 -4.05 -3.79
CA ALA A 298 25.16 -4.39 -4.65
C ALA A 298 24.79 -4.02 -6.10
N GLY A 299 25.16 -2.81 -6.53
CA GLY A 299 24.67 -2.25 -7.81
C GLY A 299 23.14 -2.06 -7.79
N GLY A 300 22.46 -2.56 -8.81
CA GLY A 300 20.98 -2.57 -8.89
C GLY A 300 20.32 -3.66 -8.04
N LEU A 301 21.09 -4.56 -7.43
CA LEU A 301 20.58 -5.63 -6.56
C LEU A 301 20.48 -5.18 -5.11
N ARG A 302 19.44 -5.67 -4.44
CA ARG A 302 19.24 -5.55 -3.00
C ARG A 302 18.93 -6.93 -2.43
N PHE A 303 19.75 -7.40 -1.50
CA PHE A 303 19.54 -8.62 -0.73
C PHE A 303 18.89 -8.25 0.60
N ILE A 304 17.82 -8.95 0.96
CA ILE A 304 16.98 -8.64 2.12
C ILE A 304 16.79 -9.89 2.97
N PRO A 305 17.76 -10.26 3.81
CA PRO A 305 17.54 -11.28 4.84
C PRO A 305 16.66 -10.72 5.95
N GLU A 306 15.68 -11.54 6.39
CA GLU A 306 14.75 -11.24 7.48
C GLU A 306 14.60 -12.40 8.43
N VAL A 307 14.42 -12.07 9.71
CA VAL A 307 13.91 -13.00 10.74
C VAL A 307 12.67 -12.37 11.33
N ARG A 308 11.57 -13.12 11.36
CA ARG A 308 10.28 -12.66 11.87
C ARG A 308 9.77 -13.58 12.98
N LEU A 309 9.15 -12.96 13.98
CA LEU A 309 8.55 -13.63 15.13
C LEU A 309 7.17 -13.01 15.39
N ASP A 310 6.14 -13.83 15.30
CA ASP A 310 4.75 -13.46 15.60
C ASP A 310 4.30 -14.17 16.88
N ASN A 311 3.59 -13.44 17.74
CA ASN A 311 3.05 -13.99 19.00
C ASN A 311 1.61 -13.51 19.21
N ALA A 312 0.67 -14.45 19.12
CA ALA A 312 -0.76 -14.21 19.24
C ALA A 312 -1.25 -14.40 20.68
N LYS A 313 -2.28 -13.66 21.06
CA LYS A 313 -2.96 -13.78 22.36
C LYS A 313 -3.69 -15.12 22.47
N THR A 314 -4.25 -15.60 21.37
CA THR A 314 -5.03 -16.84 21.25
C THR A 314 -4.50 -17.72 20.12
N ASN A 315 -5.06 -18.92 19.93
CA ASN A 315 -4.69 -19.81 18.83
C ASN A 315 -5.47 -19.51 17.52
N THR A 316 -6.23 -18.44 17.46
CA THR A 316 -7.18 -18.14 16.39
C THR A 316 -6.52 -17.61 15.12
N PHE A 317 -5.26 -17.10 15.20
CA PHE A 317 -4.48 -16.75 14.02
C PHE A 317 -4.03 -17.93 13.16
N GLY A 318 -4.38 -19.18 13.56
CA GLY A 318 -4.13 -20.37 12.77
C GLY A 318 -2.70 -20.89 12.82
N PHE A 319 -1.86 -20.38 13.71
CA PHE A 319 -0.49 -20.90 13.86
C PHE A 319 -0.50 -22.33 14.36
N VAL A 320 0.32 -23.18 13.75
CA VAL A 320 0.47 -24.58 14.10
C VAL A 320 1.95 -24.95 14.26
N LYS A 321 2.19 -25.98 15.08
CA LYS A 321 3.49 -26.66 15.16
C LYS A 321 3.64 -27.61 13.97
N GLU A 322 4.85 -28.16 13.77
CA GLU A 322 5.15 -29.17 12.73
C GLU A 322 4.17 -30.34 12.71
N ASN A 323 3.67 -30.76 13.86
CA ASN A 323 2.69 -31.87 14.00
C ASN A 323 1.22 -31.42 13.82
N GLY A 324 0.96 -30.18 13.38
CA GLY A 324 -0.39 -29.64 13.21
C GLY A 324 -1.07 -29.17 14.50
N THR A 325 -0.43 -29.27 15.67
CA THR A 325 -1.02 -28.80 16.93
C THR A 325 -1.08 -27.26 16.94
N PRO A 326 -2.24 -26.62 17.24
CA PRO A 326 -2.34 -25.17 17.36
C PRO A 326 -1.34 -24.58 18.35
N THR A 327 -0.81 -23.41 17.99
CA THR A 327 0.14 -22.66 18.82
C THR A 327 -0.16 -21.16 18.75
N LYS A 328 0.41 -20.38 19.65
CA LYS A 328 0.27 -18.93 19.69
C LYS A 328 1.41 -18.20 19.01
N SER A 329 2.46 -18.88 18.60
CA SER A 329 3.64 -18.25 18.02
C SER A 329 4.02 -18.90 16.70
N ALA A 330 4.51 -18.07 15.80
CA ALA A 330 5.12 -18.46 14.53
C ALA A 330 6.44 -17.71 14.34
N SER A 331 7.37 -18.33 13.65
CA SER A 331 8.65 -17.70 13.35
C SER A 331 9.18 -18.18 12.02
N GLN A 332 9.78 -17.27 11.27
CA GLN A 332 10.32 -17.57 9.95
C GLN A 332 11.64 -16.81 9.68
N PHE A 333 12.42 -17.37 8.80
CA PHE A 333 13.51 -16.72 8.10
C PHE A 333 13.12 -16.52 6.64
N SER A 334 13.49 -15.38 6.05
CA SER A 334 13.41 -15.20 4.62
C SER A 334 14.66 -14.47 4.08
N LEU A 335 14.96 -14.73 2.81
CA LEU A 335 15.97 -14.02 2.06
C LEU A 335 15.37 -13.66 0.70
N ALA A 336 15.20 -12.37 0.45
CA ALA A 336 14.77 -11.90 -0.85
C ALA A 336 15.92 -11.25 -1.62
N VAL A 337 15.81 -11.30 -2.93
CA VAL A 337 16.68 -10.59 -3.88
C VAL A 337 15.78 -9.74 -4.78
N VAL A 338 16.00 -8.44 -4.77
CA VAL A 338 15.23 -7.46 -5.55
C VAL A 338 16.20 -6.74 -6.48
N TYR A 339 15.88 -6.67 -7.76
CA TYR A 339 16.58 -5.83 -8.74
C TYR A 339 15.62 -4.76 -9.25
N ALA A 340 16.07 -3.52 -9.29
CA ALA A 340 15.28 -2.39 -9.81
C ALA A 340 16.13 -1.52 -10.76
N PHE A 341 15.48 -0.95 -11.77
CA PHE A 341 16.09 -0.07 -12.79
C PHE A 341 15.20 1.14 -13.11
#